data_c509a0b918db089f8764d11f48dc0c1e
#
_entry.id   c509a0b918db089f8764d11f48dc0c1e
#
_cell.length_a   1.000
_cell.length_b   1.000
_cell.length_c   1.000
_cell.angle_alpha   90.00
_cell.angle_beta   90.00
_cell.angle_gamma   90.00
#
_symmetry.space_group_name_H-M   'P 1'
#
loop_
_entity.id
_entity.type
_entity.pdbx_description
1 polymer ?
#
loop_
_entity_poly.entity_id
_entity_poly.type
_entity_poly.pdbx_seq_one_letter_code
_entity_poly.pdbx_strand_id
1 'polypeptide(L)'
;MKKIFGWVALLMGMVTGANAQVNDTIQRAAGNDLYQGITRKLPYRQMVTPHGVQVTFAKTVHIIFPSAVRYVDLGSNWIIAGKADGAENVIRVKATTEGFPGETNFSVICEDGSFYSFNARYAHEPEMLNIEMKDFLENGDTTDFSHTRMNIYFRELGNESPLLVKLIMQSIYKEDRREIRHLGCKRFGVQFLLKSVHSHNGLFYFHTETRNRSNVAFWTDFIRFKIVDKKVPKRTAIQERVIDPVRSYNEVLVTEGKSDVRTVYAVPQFTIPDDKLLVIELFEKDGGRHQTIRVENADLVAAKQINELKIK
;
A
#
# COMPACT_ATOMS: atom_id res chain seq x y z
N MET A 1 81.98 17.57 53.25
CA MET A 1 81.78 18.95 52.79
C MET A 1 80.65 18.91 51.73
N LYS A 2 79.59 19.65 52.02
CA LYS A 2 78.65 20.36 51.12
C LYS A 2 77.88 19.55 50.09
N LYS A 3 76.58 19.35 50.41
CA LYS A 3 75.38 19.74 49.63
C LYS A 3 75.11 18.97 48.35
N ILE A 4 74.16 18.00 48.42
CA ILE A 4 73.18 17.82 47.40
C ILE A 4 71.93 17.37 48.15
N PHE A 5 71.12 18.25 48.65
CA PHE A 5 69.71 18.07 49.02
C PHE A 5 68.92 19.13 48.23
N GLY A 6 68.01 18.64 47.46
CA GLY A 6 67.06 19.60 46.87
C GLY A 6 66.79 19.40 45.43
N TRP A 7 66.14 18.29 45.03
CA TRP A 7 65.39 18.14 43.74
C TRP A 7 64.53 16.85 43.70
N VAL A 8 63.73 16.61 44.73
CA VAL A 8 62.76 15.50 44.71
C VAL A 8 61.34 15.95 45.09
N ALA A 9 61.05 17.24 45.20
CA ALA A 9 59.72 17.69 45.66
C ALA A 9 58.89 18.40 44.59
N LEU A 10 59.11 18.18 43.29
CA LEU A 10 58.30 18.84 42.25
C LEU A 10 57.75 17.92 41.16
N LEU A 11 57.41 16.65 41.46
CA LEU A 11 56.86 15.70 40.51
C LEU A 11 55.67 14.89 41.08
N MET A 12 55.02 15.43 42.12
CA MET A 12 53.85 14.78 42.73
C MET A 12 52.58 15.63 42.73
N GLY A 13 52.48 16.58 41.83
CA GLY A 13 51.38 17.55 41.80
C GLY A 13 50.53 17.58 40.52
N MET A 14 50.67 16.63 39.57
CA MET A 14 49.92 16.70 38.30
C MET A 14 49.22 15.42 37.87
N VAL A 15 48.71 14.61 38.81
CA VAL A 15 47.91 13.40 38.45
C VAL A 15 46.51 13.40 39.07
N THR A 16 46.05 14.49 39.69
CA THR A 16 44.68 14.50 40.30
C THR A 16 43.63 15.28 39.54
N GLY A 17 43.96 15.75 38.33
CA GLY A 17 43.01 16.57 37.53
C GLY A 17 42.18 15.83 36.44
N ALA A 18 42.49 14.57 36.14
CA ALA A 18 41.89 13.89 35.00
C ALA A 18 40.70 12.94 35.34
N ASN A 19 40.50 12.63 36.63
CA ASN A 19 39.43 11.66 37.02
C ASN A 19 38.11 12.31 37.44
N ALA A 20 38.05 13.64 37.61
CA ALA A 20 36.83 14.31 38.06
C ALA A 20 35.84 14.60 36.92
N GLN A 21 36.32 14.74 35.66
CA GLN A 21 35.40 15.00 34.54
C GLN A 21 34.73 13.79 33.94
N VAL A 22 35.27 12.57 34.10
CA VAL A 22 34.65 11.34 33.59
C VAL A 22 33.50 10.88 34.50
N ASN A 23 33.63 11.12 35.82
CA ASN A 23 32.58 10.74 36.77
C ASN A 23 31.36 11.67 36.75
N ASP A 24 31.53 12.95 36.43
CA ASP A 24 30.42 13.93 36.40
C ASP A 24 29.51 13.70 35.16
N THR A 25 30.06 13.19 34.06
CA THR A 25 29.32 12.88 32.85
C THR A 25 28.51 11.58 33.03
N ILE A 26 29.02 10.61 33.78
CA ILE A 26 28.34 9.33 34.06
C ILE A 26 27.25 9.52 35.14
N GLN A 27 27.50 10.39 36.15
CA GLN A 27 26.48 10.66 37.17
C GLN A 27 25.31 11.51 36.68
N ARG A 28 25.49 12.38 35.67
CA ARG A 28 24.37 13.09 35.03
C ARG A 28 23.55 12.22 34.11
N ALA A 29 24.09 11.10 33.64
CA ALA A 29 23.33 10.12 32.85
C ALA A 29 22.49 9.17 33.73
N ALA A 30 22.71 9.13 35.02
CA ALA A 30 21.98 8.31 35.98
C ALA A 30 20.85 9.05 36.72
N GLY A 31 20.23 10.02 36.06
CA GLY A 31 18.92 10.55 36.52
C GLY A 31 17.89 9.43 36.49
N ASN A 32 16.99 9.41 37.45
CA ASN A 32 15.98 8.39 37.82
C ASN A 32 15.12 7.74 36.70
N ASP A 33 15.52 7.83 35.45
CA ASP A 33 14.91 7.18 34.32
C ASP A 33 15.88 6.15 33.75
N LEU A 34 15.62 4.88 34.01
CA LEU A 34 16.42 3.72 33.55
C LEU A 34 16.70 3.70 32.05
N TYR A 35 15.98 4.49 31.28
CA TYR A 35 16.08 4.56 29.82
C TYR A 35 16.76 5.84 29.29
N GLN A 36 16.94 6.86 30.12
CA GLN A 36 17.67 8.09 29.74
C GLN A 36 19.17 7.78 29.60
N GLY A 37 19.66 7.66 28.42
CA GLY A 37 21.05 7.34 28.11
C GLY A 37 21.25 6.01 27.40
N ILE A 38 20.24 5.13 27.43
CA ILE A 38 20.23 3.89 26.64
C ILE A 38 19.54 4.11 25.28
N THR A 39 18.67 5.12 25.18
CA THR A 39 17.95 5.46 23.94
C THR A 39 18.84 6.19 22.94
N ARG A 40 18.95 5.63 21.72
CA ARG A 40 19.60 6.32 20.62
C ARG A 40 18.71 7.45 20.11
N LYS A 41 19.22 8.66 20.02
CA LYS A 41 18.49 9.77 19.38
C LYS A 41 18.27 9.46 17.90
N LEU A 42 17.01 9.55 17.44
CA LEU A 42 16.69 9.48 16.03
C LEU A 42 17.15 10.76 15.33
N PRO A 43 17.94 10.68 14.25
CA PRO A 43 18.28 11.85 13.48
C PRO A 43 17.05 12.39 12.73
N TYR A 44 16.93 13.71 12.60
CA TYR A 44 15.81 14.36 11.92
C TYR A 44 15.55 13.84 10.51
N ARG A 45 16.59 13.39 9.81
CA ARG A 45 16.47 12.78 8.47
C ARG A 45 15.64 11.47 8.44
N GLN A 46 15.39 10.85 9.59
CA GLN A 46 14.56 9.65 9.72
C GLN A 46 13.12 9.99 10.12
N MET A 47 12.82 11.25 10.37
CA MET A 47 11.47 11.68 10.74
C MET A 47 10.66 11.96 9.48
N VAL A 48 9.46 11.38 9.41
CA VAL A 48 8.45 11.82 8.46
C VAL A 48 7.91 13.14 8.95
N THR A 49 8.13 14.21 8.20
CA THR A 49 7.66 15.54 8.57
C THR A 49 6.13 15.59 8.52
N PRO A 50 5.45 15.90 9.66
CA PRO A 50 3.99 15.96 9.65
C PRO A 50 3.51 17.23 8.94
N HIS A 51 2.37 17.14 8.27
CA HIS A 51 1.64 18.27 7.72
C HIS A 51 0.85 18.96 8.84
N GLY A 52 0.94 20.28 8.93
CA GLY A 52 0.11 21.06 9.87
C GLY A 52 -1.31 21.20 9.35
N VAL A 53 -2.30 20.89 10.16
CA VAL A 53 -3.72 21.07 9.83
C VAL A 53 -4.46 21.75 10.96
N GLN A 54 -5.37 22.67 10.63
CA GLN A 54 -6.26 23.30 11.59
C GLN A 54 -7.63 22.63 11.52
N VAL A 55 -8.17 22.28 12.68
CA VAL A 55 -9.50 21.65 12.79
C VAL A 55 -10.39 22.47 13.72
N THR A 56 -11.68 22.43 13.50
CA THR A 56 -12.68 23.15 14.30
C THR A 56 -13.83 22.26 14.69
N PHE A 57 -14.57 22.66 15.71
CA PHE A 57 -15.80 21.96 16.11
C PHE A 57 -16.97 22.28 15.17
N ALA A 58 -17.02 23.49 14.61
CA ALA A 58 -18.16 23.94 13.80
C ALA A 58 -18.15 23.45 12.35
N LYS A 59 -16.97 23.25 11.77
CA LYS A 59 -16.77 22.89 10.34
C LYS A 59 -15.99 21.59 10.21
N THR A 60 -16.11 20.93 9.08
CA THR A 60 -15.36 19.71 8.74
C THR A 60 -14.25 20.04 7.77
N VAL A 61 -13.06 19.55 8.05
CA VAL A 61 -11.92 19.59 7.13
C VAL A 61 -11.92 18.33 6.28
N HIS A 62 -11.82 18.48 4.96
CA HIS A 62 -11.70 17.39 4.01
C HIS A 62 -10.27 17.30 3.50
N ILE A 63 -9.71 16.10 3.50
CA ILE A 63 -8.38 15.84 2.95
C ILE A 63 -8.53 14.77 1.87
N ILE A 64 -8.14 15.12 0.64
CA ILE A 64 -8.24 14.30 -0.56
C ILE A 64 -6.86 13.71 -0.82
N PHE A 65 -6.78 12.40 -0.97
CA PHE A 65 -5.53 11.67 -1.22
C PHE A 65 -5.48 11.17 -2.67
N PRO A 66 -4.27 10.97 -3.25
CA PRO A 66 -4.12 10.43 -4.60
C PRO A 66 -4.58 8.97 -4.73
N SER A 67 -4.64 8.24 -3.62
CA SER A 67 -5.04 6.83 -3.56
C SER A 67 -6.07 6.61 -2.47
N ALA A 68 -6.84 5.53 -2.57
CA ALA A 68 -7.84 5.16 -1.57
C ALA A 68 -7.22 5.04 -0.18
N VAL A 69 -7.90 5.54 0.82
CA VAL A 69 -7.47 5.48 2.22
C VAL A 69 -7.77 4.10 2.79
N ARG A 70 -6.74 3.44 3.29
CA ARG A 70 -6.84 2.13 3.93
C ARG A 70 -7.08 2.25 5.44
N TYR A 71 -6.30 3.09 6.10
CA TYR A 71 -6.28 3.20 7.55
C TYR A 71 -6.07 4.64 8.00
N VAL A 72 -6.75 5.03 9.06
CA VAL A 72 -6.56 6.30 9.77
C VAL A 72 -6.34 6.00 11.24
N ASP A 73 -5.27 6.54 11.81
CA ASP A 73 -4.95 6.43 13.23
C ASP A 73 -4.97 7.80 13.89
N LEU A 74 -5.66 7.90 15.02
CA LEU A 74 -5.84 9.15 15.75
C LEU A 74 -5.03 9.13 17.06
N GLY A 75 -4.21 10.15 17.27
CA GLY A 75 -3.38 10.28 18.46
C GLY A 75 -4.16 10.62 19.73
N SER A 76 -5.36 11.17 19.62
CA SER A 76 -6.22 11.51 20.77
C SER A 76 -7.70 11.51 20.38
N ASN A 77 -8.55 11.57 21.40
CA ASN A 77 -10.01 11.73 21.25
C ASN A 77 -10.47 13.18 21.03
N TRP A 78 -9.55 14.13 20.90
CA TRP A 78 -9.88 15.55 20.61
C TRP A 78 -10.33 15.77 19.17
N ILE A 79 -10.03 14.82 18.31
CA ILE A 79 -10.44 14.82 16.91
C ILE A 79 -11.16 13.53 16.56
N ILE A 80 -12.03 13.62 15.59
CA ILE A 80 -12.66 12.49 14.91
C ILE A 80 -12.34 12.56 13.44
N ALA A 81 -12.00 11.43 12.86
CA ALA A 81 -11.80 11.31 11.41
C ALA A 81 -12.47 10.03 10.89
N GLY A 82 -12.88 10.08 9.63
CA GLY A 82 -13.46 8.94 8.93
C GLY A 82 -13.49 9.18 7.43
N LYS A 83 -13.59 8.11 6.65
CA LYS A 83 -13.77 8.20 5.22
C LYS A 83 -15.07 8.93 4.88
N ALA A 84 -15.07 9.66 3.77
CA ALA A 84 -16.31 10.22 3.22
C ALA A 84 -17.12 9.10 2.54
N ASP A 85 -18.44 9.13 2.70
CA ASP A 85 -19.31 8.13 2.10
C ASP A 85 -19.24 8.20 0.56
N GLY A 86 -18.94 7.06 -0.07
CA GLY A 86 -18.80 6.96 -1.52
C GLY A 86 -17.53 7.58 -2.12
N ALA A 87 -16.58 8.06 -1.28
CA ALA A 87 -15.29 8.57 -1.72
C ALA A 87 -14.14 7.94 -0.92
N GLU A 88 -13.58 6.86 -1.45
CA GLU A 88 -12.58 6.04 -0.77
C GLU A 88 -11.25 6.77 -0.49
N ASN A 89 -10.97 7.85 -1.24
CA ASN A 89 -9.74 8.62 -1.13
C ASN A 89 -9.90 9.94 -0.37
N VAL A 90 -11.03 10.14 0.32
CA VAL A 90 -11.31 11.36 1.08
C VAL A 90 -11.54 11.03 2.54
N ILE A 91 -10.86 11.74 3.43
CA ILE A 91 -11.17 11.71 4.87
C ILE A 91 -11.81 13.03 5.31
N ARG A 92 -12.69 12.92 6.27
CA ARG A 92 -13.31 14.03 6.99
C ARG A 92 -12.70 14.10 8.38
N VAL A 93 -12.18 15.26 8.77
CA VAL A 93 -11.59 15.47 10.09
C VAL A 93 -12.31 16.64 10.79
N LYS A 94 -12.61 16.47 12.06
CA LYS A 94 -13.33 17.46 12.85
C LYS A 94 -12.86 17.40 14.31
N ALA A 95 -12.84 18.54 15.02
CA ALA A 95 -12.67 18.55 16.47
C ALA A 95 -13.91 17.99 17.17
N THR A 96 -13.72 17.22 18.24
CA THR A 96 -14.80 16.68 19.07
C THR A 96 -15.26 17.67 20.15
N THR A 97 -14.38 18.61 20.49
CA THR A 97 -14.61 19.65 21.51
C THR A 97 -14.09 20.98 21.00
N GLU A 98 -14.69 22.06 21.49
CA GLU A 98 -14.18 23.41 21.24
C GLU A 98 -12.89 23.65 22.05
N GLY A 99 -11.89 24.22 21.39
CA GLY A 99 -10.68 24.75 22.03
C GLY A 99 -9.83 23.73 22.78
N PHE A 100 -9.59 22.54 22.21
CA PHE A 100 -8.67 21.60 22.84
C PHE A 100 -7.24 22.18 22.94
N PRO A 101 -6.53 21.96 24.06
CA PRO A 101 -5.23 22.57 24.30
C PRO A 101 -4.12 21.88 23.49
N GLY A 102 -3.22 22.69 22.92
CA GLY A 102 -2.03 22.18 22.24
C GLY A 102 -2.31 21.57 20.86
N GLU A 103 -1.58 20.51 20.55
CA GLU A 103 -1.65 19.79 19.29
C GLU A 103 -1.92 18.31 19.55
N THR A 104 -2.57 17.68 18.61
CA THR A 104 -2.67 16.22 18.50
C THR A 104 -2.17 15.80 17.13
N ASN A 105 -2.02 14.50 16.92
CA ASN A 105 -1.60 13.99 15.63
C ASN A 105 -2.59 12.96 15.09
N PHE A 106 -2.52 12.73 13.79
CA PHE A 106 -3.11 11.56 13.15
C PHE A 106 -2.28 11.15 11.96
N SER A 107 -2.40 9.90 11.57
CA SER A 107 -1.72 9.36 10.41
C SER A 107 -2.70 8.66 9.48
N VAL A 108 -2.37 8.65 8.20
CA VAL A 108 -3.17 8.05 7.14
C VAL A 108 -2.28 7.13 6.31
N ILE A 109 -2.74 5.90 6.08
CA ILE A 109 -2.13 4.93 5.18
C ILE A 109 -3.07 4.69 4.02
N CYS A 110 -2.56 4.85 2.79
CA CYS A 110 -3.31 4.60 1.58
C CYS A 110 -3.05 3.20 1.01
N GLU A 111 -3.91 2.74 0.10
CA GLU A 111 -3.82 1.43 -0.55
C GLU A 111 -2.56 1.23 -1.39
N ASP A 112 -1.95 2.31 -1.87
CA ASP A 112 -0.66 2.31 -2.58
C ASP A 112 0.56 2.26 -1.64
N GLY A 113 0.35 2.20 -0.31
CA GLY A 113 1.40 2.19 0.70
C GLY A 113 1.92 3.57 1.07
N SER A 114 1.34 4.65 0.56
CA SER A 114 1.70 6.00 0.97
C SER A 114 1.31 6.25 2.42
N PHE A 115 2.21 6.89 3.17
CA PHE A 115 1.99 7.27 4.56
C PHE A 115 2.02 8.79 4.70
N TYR A 116 0.99 9.32 5.33
CA TYR A 116 0.86 10.74 5.62
C TYR A 116 0.74 10.94 7.12
N SER A 117 1.56 11.84 7.67
CA SER A 117 1.50 12.25 9.07
C SER A 117 0.98 13.67 9.18
N PHE A 118 0.13 13.94 10.16
CA PHE A 118 -0.46 15.24 10.39
C PHE A 118 -0.36 15.63 11.86
N ASN A 119 -0.04 16.91 12.11
CA ASN A 119 -0.22 17.57 13.40
C ASN A 119 -1.46 18.46 13.31
N ALA A 120 -2.46 18.17 14.13
CA ALA A 120 -3.72 18.88 14.17
C ALA A 120 -3.79 19.81 15.39
N ARG A 121 -4.14 21.07 15.16
CA ARG A 121 -4.45 22.04 16.22
C ARG A 121 -5.84 22.62 16.06
N TYR A 122 -6.42 23.03 17.15
CA TYR A 122 -7.71 23.70 17.13
C TYR A 122 -7.58 25.12 16.57
N ALA A 123 -8.48 25.51 15.67
CA ALA A 123 -8.68 26.88 15.24
C ALA A 123 -10.18 27.14 15.14
N HIS A 124 -10.66 28.27 15.65
CA HIS A 124 -12.07 28.64 15.53
C HIS A 124 -12.47 28.82 14.06
N GLU A 125 -11.60 29.46 13.28
CA GLU A 125 -11.72 29.63 11.83
C GLU A 125 -10.47 29.05 11.16
N PRO A 126 -10.53 27.79 10.67
CA PRO A 126 -9.43 27.19 9.93
C PRO A 126 -9.18 27.91 8.60
N GLU A 127 -7.92 28.09 8.25
CA GLU A 127 -7.51 28.71 6.99
C GLU A 127 -7.89 27.85 5.78
N MET A 128 -7.85 26.52 5.94
CA MET A 128 -8.16 25.57 4.87
C MET A 128 -9.17 24.54 5.35
N LEU A 129 -10.25 24.35 4.59
CA LEU A 129 -11.25 23.33 4.85
C LEU A 129 -11.19 22.17 3.85
N ASN A 130 -10.58 22.38 2.69
CA ASN A 130 -10.41 21.36 1.67
C ASN A 130 -8.93 21.32 1.27
N ILE A 131 -8.28 20.20 1.50
CA ILE A 131 -6.84 20.00 1.29
C ILE A 131 -6.68 18.86 0.30
N GLU A 132 -5.96 19.09 -0.79
CA GLU A 132 -5.61 18.07 -1.76
C GLU A 132 -4.14 17.70 -1.59
N MET A 133 -3.88 16.43 -1.28
CA MET A 133 -2.54 15.88 -1.18
C MET A 133 -2.04 15.52 -2.58
N LYS A 134 -0.88 16.06 -2.96
CA LYS A 134 -0.30 15.80 -4.28
C LYS A 134 0.19 14.37 -4.41
N ASP A 135 0.04 13.79 -5.59
CA ASP A 135 0.73 12.56 -5.95
C ASP A 135 2.21 12.87 -6.21
N PHE A 136 3.07 12.41 -5.33
CA PHE A 136 4.52 12.59 -5.46
C PHE A 136 5.12 11.90 -6.69
N LEU A 137 4.38 10.98 -7.34
CA LEU A 137 4.81 10.30 -8.56
C LEU A 137 4.69 11.18 -9.81
N GLU A 138 3.74 12.11 -9.83
CA GLU A 138 3.43 12.90 -11.02
C GLU A 138 4.26 14.19 -11.13
N ASN A 139 4.76 14.74 -10.03
CA ASN A 139 5.31 16.08 -10.04
C ASN A 139 6.83 16.19 -10.24
N GLY A 140 7.57 15.07 -10.40
CA GLY A 140 9.01 15.12 -10.74
C GLY A 140 9.92 15.88 -9.75
N ASP A 141 9.37 16.32 -8.65
CA ASP A 141 10.08 17.09 -7.62
C ASP A 141 10.91 16.12 -6.75
N THR A 142 12.16 15.92 -7.17
CA THR A 142 13.09 14.95 -6.59
C THR A 142 13.65 15.34 -5.22
N THR A 143 13.34 16.51 -4.72
CA THR A 143 13.93 17.05 -3.51
C THR A 143 13.30 16.53 -2.21
N ASP A 144 12.04 16.08 -2.23
CA ASP A 144 11.31 15.60 -1.04
C ASP A 144 11.08 14.08 -0.99
N PHE A 145 11.69 13.31 -1.88
CA PHE A 145 11.46 11.87 -2.01
C PHE A 145 11.88 11.01 -0.81
N SER A 146 12.69 11.54 0.10
CA SER A 146 13.29 10.69 1.12
C SER A 146 12.41 10.39 2.33
N HIS A 147 11.31 11.12 2.54
CA HIS A 147 10.63 11.11 3.82
C HIS A 147 9.18 10.58 3.82
N THR A 148 8.52 10.48 2.66
CA THR A 148 7.10 10.10 2.60
C THR A 148 6.87 8.66 2.13
N ARG A 149 7.90 7.99 1.64
CA ARG A 149 7.80 6.59 1.19
C ARG A 149 8.34 5.65 2.25
N MET A 150 7.51 5.35 3.23
CA MET A 150 7.74 4.21 4.09
C MET A 150 7.47 2.95 3.28
N ASN A 151 8.35 1.95 3.37
CA ASN A 151 8.07 0.61 2.86
C ASN A 151 7.01 -0.03 3.76
N ILE A 152 5.74 0.26 3.47
CA ILE A 152 4.62 -0.37 4.15
C ILE A 152 4.31 -1.67 3.43
N TYR A 153 4.30 -2.76 4.18
CA TYR A 153 3.96 -4.09 3.67
C TYR A 153 2.56 -4.45 4.13
N PHE A 154 1.74 -4.87 3.19
CA PHE A 154 0.42 -5.41 3.51
C PHE A 154 0.46 -6.93 3.48
N ARG A 155 -0.13 -7.55 4.49
CA ARG A 155 -0.10 -9.01 4.66
C ARG A 155 -0.56 -9.78 3.41
N GLU A 156 -1.58 -9.27 2.71
CA GLU A 156 -2.13 -9.89 1.50
C GLU A 156 -1.22 -9.78 0.28
N LEU A 157 -0.23 -8.88 0.30
CA LEU A 157 0.78 -8.72 -0.76
C LEU A 157 2.09 -9.48 -0.46
N GLY A 158 2.13 -10.23 0.65
CA GLY A 158 3.32 -10.93 1.10
C GLY A 158 4.45 -9.96 1.45
N ASN A 159 5.60 -10.10 0.78
CA ASN A 159 6.77 -9.25 1.01
C ASN A 159 6.90 -8.10 0.00
N GLU A 160 5.88 -7.88 -0.84
CA GLU A 160 5.92 -6.83 -1.85
C GLU A 160 5.33 -5.52 -1.34
N SER A 161 5.96 -4.41 -1.76
CA SER A 161 5.37 -3.10 -1.49
C SER A 161 4.16 -2.86 -2.42
N PRO A 162 3.09 -2.24 -1.93
CA PRO A 162 1.92 -1.92 -2.74
C PRO A 162 2.26 -1.11 -3.99
N LEU A 163 3.25 -0.21 -3.88
CA LEU A 163 3.73 0.59 -5.00
C LEU A 163 4.35 -0.28 -6.11
N LEU A 164 5.20 -1.25 -5.75
CA LEU A 164 5.80 -2.15 -6.73
C LEU A 164 4.73 -3.00 -7.42
N VAL A 165 3.76 -3.52 -6.67
CA VAL A 165 2.62 -4.26 -7.25
C VAL A 165 1.85 -3.38 -8.26
N LYS A 166 1.58 -2.11 -7.92
CA LYS A 166 0.94 -1.14 -8.83
C LYS A 166 1.77 -0.92 -10.10
N LEU A 167 3.09 -0.70 -9.97
CA LEU A 167 4.00 -0.48 -11.10
C LEU A 167 4.08 -1.72 -12.02
N ILE A 168 4.12 -2.92 -11.46
CA ILE A 168 4.09 -4.18 -12.21
C ILE A 168 2.79 -4.27 -13.02
N MET A 169 1.64 -4.07 -12.38
CA MET A 169 0.35 -4.11 -13.07
C MET A 169 0.24 -3.06 -14.18
N GLN A 170 0.72 -1.84 -13.94
CA GLN A 170 0.79 -0.78 -14.94
C GLN A 170 1.69 -1.16 -16.13
N SER A 171 2.86 -1.77 -15.87
CA SER A 171 3.77 -2.21 -16.92
C SER A 171 3.15 -3.29 -17.79
N ILE A 172 2.52 -4.30 -17.18
CA ILE A 172 1.78 -5.35 -17.91
C ILE A 172 0.67 -4.74 -18.77
N TYR A 173 -0.10 -3.80 -18.21
CA TYR A 173 -1.17 -3.12 -18.91
C TYR A 173 -0.67 -2.29 -20.11
N LYS A 174 0.43 -1.54 -19.93
CA LYS A 174 1.04 -0.70 -20.99
C LYS A 174 1.70 -1.54 -22.10
N GLU A 175 2.37 -2.64 -21.73
CA GLU A 175 3.02 -3.53 -22.69
C GLU A 175 2.00 -4.23 -23.59
N ASP A 176 0.83 -4.51 -23.07
CA ASP A 176 -0.34 -5.07 -23.78
C ASP A 176 -0.05 -6.32 -24.62
N ARG A 177 0.90 -7.14 -24.22
CA ARG A 177 1.27 -8.34 -24.97
C ARG A 177 0.22 -9.44 -24.78
N ARG A 178 -0.12 -10.12 -25.87
CA ARG A 178 -0.92 -11.33 -25.86
C ARG A 178 -0.01 -12.55 -25.97
N GLU A 179 0.39 -13.08 -24.83
CA GLU A 179 1.24 -14.29 -24.74
C GLU A 179 0.41 -15.56 -24.87
N ILE A 180 -0.77 -15.58 -24.26
CA ILE A 180 -1.70 -16.69 -24.26
C ILE A 180 -2.73 -16.46 -25.35
N ARG A 181 -2.80 -17.37 -26.34
CA ARG A 181 -3.68 -17.22 -27.50
C ARG A 181 -4.90 -18.15 -27.46
N HIS A 182 -4.83 -19.23 -26.70
CA HIS A 182 -5.84 -20.30 -26.66
C HIS A 182 -6.88 -20.14 -25.53
N LEU A 183 -6.63 -19.26 -24.54
CA LEU A 183 -7.54 -19.05 -23.42
C LEU A 183 -8.48 -17.88 -23.65
N GLY A 184 -9.75 -18.20 -23.78
CA GLY A 184 -10.81 -17.21 -23.96
C GLY A 184 -12.18 -17.84 -24.10
N CYS A 185 -13.20 -17.00 -23.92
CA CYS A 185 -14.60 -17.35 -24.13
C CYS A 185 -15.25 -16.28 -25.02
N LYS A 186 -16.14 -16.70 -25.92
CA LYS A 186 -16.93 -15.80 -26.75
C LYS A 186 -18.38 -16.24 -26.71
N ARG A 187 -19.23 -15.47 -26.06
CA ARG A 187 -20.67 -15.73 -25.98
C ARG A 187 -21.45 -14.41 -26.02
N PHE A 188 -22.62 -14.42 -26.58
CA PHE A 188 -23.57 -13.29 -26.57
C PHE A 188 -23.00 -11.95 -27.06
N GLY A 189 -22.10 -11.99 -28.05
CA GLY A 189 -21.45 -10.80 -28.58
C GLY A 189 -20.32 -10.23 -27.71
N VAL A 190 -20.03 -10.85 -26.56
CA VAL A 190 -18.94 -10.50 -25.67
C VAL A 190 -17.84 -11.56 -25.76
N GLN A 191 -16.59 -11.16 -25.81
CA GLN A 191 -15.43 -12.03 -25.76
C GLN A 191 -14.59 -11.65 -24.54
N PHE A 192 -14.28 -12.65 -23.71
CA PHE A 192 -13.41 -12.52 -22.55
C PHE A 192 -12.13 -13.34 -22.81
N LEU A 193 -10.97 -12.71 -22.69
CA LEU A 193 -9.66 -13.29 -23.02
C LEU A 193 -8.73 -13.20 -21.82
N LEU A 194 -7.92 -14.24 -21.61
CA LEU A 194 -6.72 -14.18 -20.79
C LEU A 194 -5.51 -13.95 -21.72
N LYS A 195 -4.91 -12.76 -21.66
CA LYS A 195 -3.83 -12.36 -22.54
C LYS A 195 -2.48 -12.86 -22.10
N SER A 196 -2.18 -12.75 -20.80
CA SER A 196 -0.92 -13.22 -20.20
C SER A 196 -1.09 -13.50 -18.71
N VAL A 197 -0.22 -14.33 -18.18
CA VAL A 197 -0.03 -14.55 -16.74
C VAL A 197 1.43 -14.31 -16.43
N HIS A 198 1.68 -13.50 -15.40
CA HIS A 198 3.03 -13.26 -14.89
C HIS A 198 3.12 -13.67 -13.43
N SER A 199 4.31 -13.97 -12.94
CA SER A 199 4.56 -14.32 -11.55
C SER A 199 5.69 -13.49 -10.95
N HIS A 200 5.51 -13.04 -9.71
CA HIS A 200 6.53 -12.34 -8.94
C HIS A 200 6.24 -12.46 -7.44
N ASN A 201 7.24 -12.86 -6.66
CA ASN A 201 7.25 -12.87 -5.19
C ASN A 201 5.93 -13.31 -4.52
N GLY A 202 5.40 -14.47 -4.94
CA GLY A 202 4.19 -15.02 -4.33
C GLY A 202 2.88 -14.42 -4.86
N LEU A 203 2.93 -13.64 -5.95
CA LEU A 203 1.74 -13.15 -6.65
C LEU A 203 1.73 -13.62 -8.10
N PHE A 204 0.53 -13.90 -8.61
CA PHE A 204 0.24 -14.00 -10.03
C PHE A 204 -0.44 -12.73 -10.51
N TYR A 205 -0.11 -12.30 -11.73
CA TYR A 205 -0.71 -11.16 -12.39
C TYR A 205 -1.41 -11.65 -13.65
N PHE A 206 -2.75 -11.60 -13.65
CA PHE A 206 -3.59 -12.03 -14.77
C PHE A 206 -3.98 -10.82 -15.60
N HIS A 207 -3.50 -10.74 -16.85
CA HIS A 207 -3.90 -9.70 -17.79
C HIS A 207 -5.08 -10.21 -18.61
N THR A 208 -6.24 -9.61 -18.41
CA THR A 208 -7.49 -9.97 -19.07
C THR A 208 -7.96 -8.88 -20.02
N GLU A 209 -8.77 -9.25 -20.99
CA GLU A 209 -9.40 -8.32 -21.92
C GLU A 209 -10.87 -8.74 -22.16
N THR A 210 -11.78 -7.80 -21.97
CA THR A 210 -13.20 -7.93 -22.28
C THR A 210 -13.48 -7.13 -23.55
N ARG A 211 -13.90 -7.80 -24.62
CA ARG A 211 -14.28 -7.20 -25.92
C ARG A 211 -15.77 -7.29 -26.11
N ASN A 212 -16.45 -6.18 -26.09
CA ASN A 212 -17.89 -6.13 -26.35
C ASN A 212 -18.13 -5.81 -27.84
N ARG A 213 -18.53 -6.78 -28.62
CA ARG A 213 -18.86 -6.62 -30.04
C ARG A 213 -20.36 -6.42 -30.27
N SER A 214 -21.17 -6.42 -29.22
CA SER A 214 -22.58 -6.08 -29.27
C SER A 214 -22.81 -4.56 -29.27
N ASN A 215 -24.03 -4.13 -29.49
CA ASN A 215 -24.41 -2.72 -29.37
C ASN A 215 -24.89 -2.34 -27.96
N VAL A 216 -24.98 -3.32 -27.05
CA VAL A 216 -25.46 -3.15 -25.68
C VAL A 216 -24.28 -3.18 -24.72
N ALA A 217 -24.17 -2.22 -23.82
CA ALA A 217 -23.15 -2.16 -22.80
C ALA A 217 -23.14 -3.45 -21.95
N PHE A 218 -21.96 -3.92 -21.59
CA PHE A 218 -21.75 -5.05 -20.67
C PHE A 218 -21.36 -4.46 -19.30
N TRP A 219 -22.25 -4.64 -18.33
CA TRP A 219 -22.03 -4.19 -16.96
C TRP A 219 -21.41 -5.33 -16.17
N THR A 220 -20.16 -5.20 -15.78
CA THR A 220 -19.49 -6.16 -14.93
C THR A 220 -19.99 -6.02 -13.50
N ASP A 221 -20.47 -7.12 -12.92
CA ASP A 221 -20.80 -7.21 -11.50
C ASP A 221 -19.52 -7.51 -10.70
N PHE A 222 -18.92 -8.66 -10.99
CA PHE A 222 -17.62 -9.06 -10.38
C PHE A 222 -16.91 -10.07 -11.28
N ILE A 223 -15.60 -10.23 -11.00
CA ILE A 223 -14.80 -11.35 -11.50
C ILE A 223 -14.55 -12.34 -10.36
N ARG A 224 -14.54 -13.62 -10.65
CA ARG A 224 -14.28 -14.69 -9.69
C ARG A 224 -13.21 -15.63 -10.22
N PHE A 225 -12.21 -15.90 -9.38
CA PHE A 225 -11.23 -16.96 -9.61
C PHE A 225 -11.57 -18.11 -8.67
N LYS A 226 -11.70 -19.33 -9.19
CA LYS A 226 -11.98 -20.51 -8.38
C LYS A 226 -11.28 -21.74 -8.89
N ILE A 227 -10.79 -22.57 -7.98
CA ILE A 227 -10.24 -23.89 -8.30
C ILE A 227 -11.38 -24.90 -8.13
N VAL A 228 -11.62 -25.69 -9.18
CA VAL A 228 -12.67 -26.69 -9.24
C VAL A 228 -12.13 -28.01 -9.76
N ASP A 229 -12.82 -29.12 -9.45
CA ASP A 229 -12.47 -30.44 -9.96
C ASP A 229 -12.72 -30.53 -11.48
N LYS A 230 -11.79 -31.15 -12.22
CA LYS A 230 -11.95 -31.41 -13.69
C LYS A 230 -13.10 -32.35 -13.97
N LYS A 231 -13.33 -33.35 -13.12
CA LYS A 231 -14.40 -34.33 -13.22
C LYS A 231 -15.25 -34.28 -11.98
N VAL A 232 -16.55 -34.02 -12.16
CA VAL A 232 -17.52 -34.06 -11.06
C VAL A 232 -18.28 -35.39 -11.17
N PRO A 233 -18.12 -36.34 -10.25
CA PRO A 233 -18.93 -37.52 -10.18
C PRO A 233 -20.39 -37.14 -9.92
N LYS A 234 -21.35 -37.86 -10.54
CA LYS A 234 -22.78 -37.53 -10.53
C LYS A 234 -23.47 -37.40 -9.15
N ARG A 235 -22.77 -37.68 -8.05
CA ARG A 235 -23.33 -37.69 -6.67
C ARG A 235 -22.43 -37.09 -5.62
N THR A 236 -21.44 -36.28 -6.00
CA THR A 236 -20.47 -35.68 -5.03
C THR A 236 -20.65 -34.16 -4.96
N ALA A 237 -20.54 -33.61 -3.77
CA ALA A 237 -20.50 -32.17 -3.58
C ALA A 237 -19.26 -31.58 -4.30
N ILE A 238 -19.47 -30.55 -5.10
CA ILE A 238 -18.37 -29.84 -5.78
C ILE A 238 -17.62 -29.06 -4.73
N GLN A 239 -16.33 -29.35 -4.56
CA GLN A 239 -15.46 -28.53 -3.75
C GLN A 239 -14.90 -27.41 -4.60
N GLU A 240 -15.34 -26.19 -4.33
CA GLU A 240 -14.83 -24.98 -4.96
C GLU A 240 -13.95 -24.24 -3.95
N ARG A 241 -12.75 -23.81 -4.36
CA ARG A 241 -11.91 -22.90 -3.62
C ARG A 241 -11.86 -21.57 -4.34
N VAL A 242 -12.51 -20.57 -3.80
CA VAL A 242 -12.45 -19.19 -4.32
C VAL A 242 -11.13 -18.56 -3.94
N ILE A 243 -10.56 -17.78 -4.85
CA ILE A 243 -9.34 -17.01 -4.68
C ILE A 243 -9.67 -15.58 -5.09
N ASP A 244 -9.63 -14.67 -4.13
CA ASP A 244 -9.95 -13.26 -4.39
C ASP A 244 -8.72 -12.51 -4.87
N PRO A 245 -8.84 -11.66 -5.91
CA PRO A 245 -7.78 -10.74 -6.28
C PRO A 245 -7.47 -9.79 -5.12
N VAL A 246 -6.19 -9.61 -4.83
CA VAL A 246 -5.73 -8.69 -3.77
C VAL A 246 -5.59 -7.26 -4.29
N ARG A 247 -5.39 -7.10 -5.60
CA ARG A 247 -5.36 -5.80 -6.30
C ARG A 247 -5.88 -5.95 -7.72
N SER A 248 -6.45 -4.86 -8.23
CA SER A 248 -6.81 -4.72 -9.64
C SER A 248 -6.25 -3.41 -10.20
N TYR A 249 -5.97 -3.38 -11.48
CA TYR A 249 -5.57 -2.19 -12.21
C TYR A 249 -6.45 -2.01 -13.44
N ASN A 250 -6.99 -0.80 -13.62
CA ASN A 250 -7.97 -0.45 -14.66
C ASN A 250 -9.21 -1.35 -14.63
N GLU A 251 -9.75 -1.59 -13.44
CA GLU A 251 -11.02 -2.28 -13.28
C GLU A 251 -12.15 -1.32 -13.60
N VAL A 252 -12.83 -1.60 -14.71
CA VAL A 252 -13.94 -0.79 -15.22
C VAL A 252 -15.22 -1.60 -15.13
N LEU A 253 -16.23 -1.01 -14.51
CA LEU A 253 -17.53 -1.68 -14.32
C LEU A 253 -18.36 -1.78 -15.61
N VAL A 254 -18.08 -0.96 -16.63
CA VAL A 254 -18.86 -0.92 -17.87
C VAL A 254 -17.95 -1.07 -19.08
N THR A 255 -18.22 -2.07 -19.90
CA THR A 255 -17.64 -2.18 -21.24
C THR A 255 -18.71 -1.78 -22.26
N GLU A 256 -18.58 -0.59 -22.80
CA GLU A 256 -19.53 -0.05 -23.77
C GLU A 256 -19.69 -0.92 -25.02
N GLY A 257 -20.77 -0.74 -25.75
CA GLY A 257 -20.97 -1.42 -27.04
C GLY A 257 -19.85 -1.06 -28.02
N LYS A 258 -19.32 -2.08 -28.74
CA LYS A 258 -18.22 -1.94 -29.71
C LYS A 258 -16.91 -1.44 -29.10
N SER A 259 -16.68 -1.65 -27.80
CA SER A 259 -15.47 -1.27 -27.09
C SER A 259 -14.73 -2.45 -26.47
N ASP A 260 -13.51 -2.22 -26.06
CA ASP A 260 -12.62 -3.19 -25.42
C ASP A 260 -12.08 -2.58 -24.11
N VAL A 261 -12.09 -3.37 -23.05
CA VAL A 261 -11.54 -3.01 -21.73
C VAL A 261 -10.53 -4.06 -21.31
N ARG A 262 -9.38 -3.61 -20.82
CA ARG A 262 -8.33 -4.49 -20.28
C ARG A 262 -8.18 -4.26 -18.79
N THR A 263 -7.94 -5.32 -18.04
CA THR A 263 -7.75 -5.27 -16.59
C THR A 263 -6.61 -6.21 -16.20
N VAL A 264 -5.79 -5.79 -15.26
CA VAL A 264 -4.77 -6.64 -14.64
C VAL A 264 -5.19 -6.92 -13.21
N TYR A 265 -5.24 -8.20 -12.83
CA TYR A 265 -5.56 -8.64 -11.48
C TYR A 265 -4.32 -9.26 -10.84
N ALA A 266 -3.97 -8.82 -9.64
CA ALA A 266 -2.98 -9.48 -8.80
C ALA A 266 -3.68 -10.45 -7.84
N VAL A 267 -3.25 -11.70 -7.85
CA VAL A 267 -3.85 -12.80 -7.10
C VAL A 267 -2.75 -13.51 -6.32
N PRO A 268 -2.97 -13.93 -5.06
CA PRO A 268 -1.97 -14.72 -4.34
C PRO A 268 -1.57 -15.96 -5.13
N GLN A 269 -0.30 -16.30 -5.14
CA GLN A 269 0.19 -17.48 -5.85
C GLN A 269 -0.40 -18.77 -5.27
N PHE A 270 -0.80 -19.66 -6.13
CA PHE A 270 -1.34 -20.97 -5.78
C PHE A 270 -0.88 -22.03 -6.78
N THR A 271 -1.04 -23.27 -6.40
CA THR A 271 -0.82 -24.43 -7.26
C THR A 271 -2.15 -25.14 -7.52
N ILE A 272 -2.28 -25.73 -8.68
CA ILE A 272 -3.46 -26.51 -9.07
C ILE A 272 -3.03 -27.97 -9.18
N PRO A 273 -3.64 -28.90 -8.41
CA PRO A 273 -3.46 -30.34 -8.59
C PRO A 273 -3.91 -30.80 -9.98
N ASP A 274 -3.40 -31.92 -10.47
CA ASP A 274 -3.67 -32.40 -11.83
C ASP A 274 -5.14 -32.74 -12.11
N ASP A 275 -5.90 -33.06 -11.07
CA ASP A 275 -7.33 -33.34 -11.11
C ASP A 275 -8.22 -32.10 -11.06
N LYS A 276 -7.61 -30.91 -10.90
CA LYS A 276 -8.31 -29.62 -10.77
C LYS A 276 -7.91 -28.64 -11.88
N LEU A 277 -8.70 -27.58 -12.03
CA LEU A 277 -8.42 -26.46 -12.93
C LEU A 277 -8.85 -25.15 -12.29
N LEU A 278 -8.25 -24.05 -12.73
CA LEU A 278 -8.70 -22.71 -12.40
C LEU A 278 -9.81 -22.29 -13.37
N VAL A 279 -10.90 -21.80 -12.83
CA VAL A 279 -12.00 -21.18 -13.57
C VAL A 279 -11.98 -19.68 -13.26
N ILE A 280 -11.95 -18.87 -14.30
CA ILE A 280 -12.09 -17.42 -14.21
C ILE A 280 -13.46 -17.07 -14.80
N GLU A 281 -14.35 -16.54 -13.97
CA GLU A 281 -15.71 -16.18 -14.34
C GLU A 281 -15.89 -14.68 -14.28
N LEU A 282 -16.42 -14.08 -15.34
CA LEU A 282 -16.82 -12.68 -15.40
C LEU A 282 -18.34 -12.63 -15.45
N PHE A 283 -18.94 -12.05 -14.41
CA PHE A 283 -20.38 -11.96 -14.26
C PHE A 283 -20.91 -10.62 -14.75
N GLU A 284 -22.02 -10.69 -15.46
CA GLU A 284 -22.78 -9.51 -15.85
C GLU A 284 -23.78 -9.15 -14.76
N LYS A 285 -23.84 -7.87 -14.40
CA LYS A 285 -24.82 -7.34 -13.46
C LYS A 285 -26.22 -7.41 -14.04
N ASP A 286 -27.16 -7.99 -13.32
CA ASP A 286 -28.56 -8.16 -13.70
C ASP A 286 -28.79 -8.76 -15.10
N GLY A 287 -27.77 -9.48 -15.62
CA GLY A 287 -27.77 -10.06 -16.95
C GLY A 287 -27.36 -11.53 -16.99
N GLY A 288 -27.39 -12.12 -18.19
CA GLY A 288 -27.06 -13.53 -18.41
C GLY A 288 -25.86 -13.79 -19.32
N ARG A 289 -25.10 -12.72 -19.70
CA ARG A 289 -23.97 -12.84 -20.64
C ARG A 289 -22.65 -13.21 -19.93
N HIS A 290 -22.69 -14.05 -18.90
CA HIS A 290 -21.51 -14.49 -18.16
C HIS A 290 -20.48 -15.13 -19.08
N GLN A 291 -19.21 -14.87 -18.79
CA GLN A 291 -18.07 -15.41 -19.52
C GLN A 291 -17.25 -16.29 -18.58
N THR A 292 -16.71 -17.39 -19.12
CA THR A 292 -15.93 -18.36 -18.32
C THR A 292 -14.70 -18.81 -19.09
N ILE A 293 -13.54 -18.69 -18.47
CA ILE A 293 -12.26 -19.21 -18.98
C ILE A 293 -11.81 -20.33 -18.06
N ARG A 294 -11.31 -21.44 -18.65
CA ARG A 294 -10.71 -22.56 -17.93
C ARG A 294 -9.21 -22.55 -18.16
N VAL A 295 -8.44 -22.52 -17.09
CA VAL A 295 -6.98 -22.45 -17.09
C VAL A 295 -6.44 -23.71 -16.45
N GLU A 296 -5.54 -24.40 -17.13
CA GLU A 296 -4.91 -25.61 -16.61
C GLU A 296 -3.60 -25.28 -15.87
N ASN A 297 -3.11 -26.26 -15.09
CA ASN A 297 -1.84 -26.10 -14.37
C ASN A 297 -0.67 -25.77 -15.30
N ALA A 298 -0.63 -26.35 -16.50
CA ALA A 298 0.39 -26.09 -17.49
C ALA A 298 0.46 -24.60 -17.90
N ASP A 299 -0.70 -23.93 -18.02
CA ASP A 299 -0.76 -22.49 -18.35
C ASP A 299 -0.20 -21.62 -17.24
N LEU A 300 -0.41 -22.00 -15.95
CA LEU A 300 0.12 -21.28 -14.80
C LEU A 300 1.63 -21.50 -14.62
N VAL A 301 2.10 -22.73 -14.83
CA VAL A 301 3.54 -23.06 -14.77
C VAL A 301 4.31 -22.33 -15.88
N ALA A 302 3.68 -22.07 -17.01
CA ALA A 302 4.23 -21.27 -18.10
C ALA A 302 4.14 -19.75 -17.86
N ALA A 303 3.70 -19.30 -16.69
CA ALA A 303 3.64 -17.88 -16.33
C ALA A 303 5.03 -17.24 -16.45
N LYS A 304 5.09 -16.05 -17.05
CA LYS A 304 6.34 -15.32 -17.25
C LYS A 304 6.80 -14.66 -15.94
N GLN A 305 8.11 -14.68 -15.72
CA GLN A 305 8.68 -13.92 -14.60
C GLN A 305 8.76 -12.43 -14.96
N ILE A 306 8.52 -11.58 -13.94
CA ILE A 306 8.52 -10.12 -14.10
C ILE A 306 9.87 -9.54 -14.51
N ASN A 307 10.99 -10.26 -14.28
CA ASN A 307 12.34 -9.84 -14.69
C ASN A 307 12.47 -9.59 -16.21
N GLU A 308 11.53 -10.11 -16.99
CA GLU A 308 11.44 -9.89 -18.44
C GLU A 308 10.65 -8.61 -18.81
N LEU A 309 9.95 -7.99 -17.84
CA LEU A 309 9.24 -6.73 -18.04
C LEU A 309 10.18 -5.54 -17.83
N LYS A 310 10.21 -4.65 -18.80
CA LYS A 310 10.86 -3.34 -18.63
C LYS A 310 9.93 -2.47 -17.76
N ILE A 311 10.13 -2.50 -16.45
CA ILE A 311 9.44 -1.58 -15.53
C ILE A 311 9.98 -0.18 -15.84
N LYS A 312 9.14 0.65 -16.47
CA LYS A 312 9.42 2.05 -16.79
C LYS A 312 8.55 2.95 -15.94
#